data_22e23cefb03099b432212c42a411e259
#
_entry.id   22e23cefb03099b432212c42a411e259
#
_cell.length_a   1.000
_cell.length_b   1.000
_cell.length_c   1.000
_cell.angle_alpha   90.00
_cell.angle_beta   90.00
_cell.angle_gamma   90.00
#
_symmetry.space_group_name_H-M   'P 1'
#
loop_
_entity.id
_entity.type
_entity.pdbx_description
1 polymer ?
#
loop_
_entity_poly.entity_id
_entity_poly.type
_entity_poly.pdbx_seq_one_letter_code
_entity_poly.pdbx_strand_id
1 'polypeptide(L)'
;ADAQSQMNNQSFSRILIPRFTTFRNISSDDKTYTQIVETISKDEARNRLIIDDVHKAIVEGRTPIVLTSLTSHVRELAEMILPYAKHVITLIGADSIKEKRIAMERLRNIPPTDSLAIVATGKYIGEGFDYPRLDTLFLALPISWKGNIAQYAGRLHRNFEGKKEVRIYDYVDIRVPLCDTMYRKRLKGYASVGYGTISTNGKTDFLKKELIFDSNTYKVAFYQDLIGIKQSLVISCQRIKYKYPPRLISQLRDLLHNGIEIAVHIKEQGYNEKDLADAGIDVIYRNDLSIQCAIIDKSILWYGNINLLGYNAEDSNVMRLCDPSIATELIDIIYEDNSKQILYNSSKNLV
;
A
#
# COMPACT_ATOMS: atom_id res chain seq x y z
N ALA A 1 13.81 -21.22 -18.56
CA ALA A 1 13.49 -19.87 -19.09
C ALA A 1 13.21 -18.98 -17.90
N ASP A 2 14.03 -17.92 -17.77
CA ASP A 2 14.06 -17.03 -16.63
C ASP A 2 12.73 -16.28 -16.51
N ALA A 3 12.12 -16.24 -15.31
CA ALA A 3 10.86 -15.53 -15.08
C ALA A 3 10.94 -14.07 -15.53
N GLN A 4 12.12 -13.49 -15.48
CA GLN A 4 12.43 -12.14 -15.93
C GLN A 4 12.37 -11.98 -17.46
N SER A 5 12.75 -12.99 -18.23
CA SER A 5 12.67 -12.94 -19.70
C SER A 5 11.23 -13.11 -20.21
N GLN A 6 10.38 -13.84 -19.48
CA GLN A 6 8.93 -13.92 -19.76
C GLN A 6 8.20 -12.62 -19.42
N MET A 7 8.66 -11.88 -18.40
CA MET A 7 8.10 -10.60 -17.99
C MET A 7 8.31 -9.50 -19.04
N ASN A 8 9.43 -9.52 -19.76
CA ASN A 8 9.75 -8.51 -20.77
C ASN A 8 8.95 -8.64 -22.07
N ASN A 9 8.29 -9.78 -22.31
CA ASN A 9 7.49 -10.06 -23.50
C ASN A 9 5.97 -9.81 -23.30
N GLN A 10 5.53 -9.37 -22.12
CA GLN A 10 4.12 -9.11 -21.87
C GLN A 10 3.77 -7.65 -22.12
N SER A 11 2.72 -7.44 -22.92
CA SER A 11 2.32 -6.12 -23.47
C SER A 11 1.48 -5.26 -22.51
N PHE A 12 1.26 -5.66 -21.26
CA PHE A 12 0.44 -4.92 -20.31
C PHE A 12 1.27 -4.29 -19.19
N SER A 13 0.81 -3.14 -18.69
CA SER A 13 1.39 -2.48 -17.52
C SER A 13 0.98 -3.17 -16.22
N ARG A 14 1.84 -3.07 -15.18
CA ARG A 14 1.63 -3.65 -13.85
C ARG A 14 1.58 -2.55 -12.81
N ILE A 15 0.46 -2.45 -12.12
CA ILE A 15 0.14 -1.33 -11.27
C ILE A 15 -0.12 -1.84 -9.85
N LEU A 16 0.57 -1.27 -8.87
CA LEU A 16 0.31 -1.46 -7.45
C LEU A 16 -0.41 -0.23 -6.89
N ILE A 17 -1.55 -0.44 -6.27
CA ILE A 17 -2.37 0.60 -5.64
C ILE A 17 -2.49 0.28 -4.15
N PRO A 18 -1.71 0.92 -3.28
CA PRO A 18 -1.90 0.82 -1.84
C PRO A 18 -3.16 1.60 -1.44
N ARG A 19 -3.93 1.06 -0.49
CA ARG A 19 -5.05 1.75 0.13
C ARG A 19 -4.83 1.75 1.64
N PHE A 20 -4.77 2.92 2.23
CA PHE A 20 -4.53 3.07 3.67
C PHE A 20 -5.85 3.00 4.42
N THR A 21 -5.91 2.12 5.43
CA THR A 21 -7.13 1.93 6.21
C THR A 21 -7.06 2.67 7.54
N THR A 22 -8.20 3.11 8.05
CA THR A 22 -8.33 3.72 9.38
C THR A 22 -8.45 2.69 10.49
N PHE A 23 -8.43 1.38 10.16
CA PHE A 23 -8.58 0.30 11.13
C PHE A 23 -7.60 0.44 12.30
N ARG A 24 -8.12 0.34 13.52
CA ARG A 24 -7.35 0.35 14.77
C ARG A 24 -7.60 -0.92 15.56
N ASN A 25 -6.55 -1.58 15.97
CA ASN A 25 -6.67 -2.66 16.94
C ASN A 25 -6.75 -2.07 18.36
N ILE A 26 -7.96 -2.03 18.92
CA ILE A 26 -8.23 -1.39 20.22
C ILE A 26 -7.76 -2.24 21.42
N SER A 27 -7.35 -3.47 21.22
CA SER A 27 -6.95 -4.39 22.30
C SER A 27 -5.48 -4.78 22.22
N SER A 28 -4.86 -4.84 23.40
CA SER A 28 -3.48 -5.22 23.76
C SER A 28 -2.56 -5.83 22.67
N ASP A 29 -1.26 -5.50 22.77
CA ASP A 29 -0.15 -5.93 21.91
C ASP A 29 0.04 -7.45 21.76
N ASP A 30 -0.71 -8.28 22.50
CA ASP A 30 -0.54 -9.73 22.60
C ASP A 30 -1.40 -10.57 21.64
N LYS A 31 -2.06 -9.96 20.65
CA LYS A 31 -2.89 -10.73 19.70
C LYS A 31 -2.07 -11.52 18.70
N THR A 32 -2.46 -12.77 18.51
CA THR A 32 -1.91 -13.62 17.44
C THR A 32 -2.33 -13.09 16.05
N TYR A 33 -1.57 -13.44 15.02
CA TYR A 33 -1.91 -13.11 13.64
C TYR A 33 -3.35 -13.51 13.27
N THR A 34 -3.80 -14.70 13.69
CA THR A 34 -5.15 -15.19 13.41
C THR A 34 -6.22 -14.28 14.04
N GLN A 35 -6.05 -13.88 15.28
CA GLN A 35 -6.98 -12.97 15.97
C GLN A 35 -7.01 -11.58 15.34
N ILE A 36 -5.86 -11.07 14.88
CA ILE A 36 -5.78 -9.81 14.15
C ILE A 36 -6.58 -9.89 12.84
N VAL A 37 -6.36 -10.93 12.05
CA VAL A 37 -7.04 -11.15 10.77
C VAL A 37 -8.54 -11.31 10.95
N GLU A 38 -8.99 -12.05 11.98
CA GLU A 38 -10.41 -12.18 12.33
C GLU A 38 -11.05 -10.84 12.72
N THR A 39 -10.31 -10.00 13.45
CA THR A 39 -10.81 -8.68 13.84
C THR A 39 -10.89 -7.75 12.61
N ILE A 40 -9.87 -7.72 11.77
CA ILE A 40 -9.81 -6.93 10.54
C ILE A 40 -10.94 -7.31 9.58
N SER A 41 -11.23 -8.61 9.44
CA SER A 41 -12.28 -9.09 8.52
C SER A 41 -13.68 -8.60 8.89
N LYS A 42 -13.91 -8.18 10.12
CA LYS A 42 -15.20 -7.70 10.63
C LYS A 42 -15.31 -6.17 10.64
N ASP A 43 -14.28 -5.46 10.22
CA ASP A 43 -14.31 -4.00 10.18
C ASP A 43 -15.14 -3.50 9.00
N GLU A 44 -16.29 -2.92 9.29
CA GLU A 44 -17.24 -2.47 8.28
C GLU A 44 -16.66 -1.35 7.38
N ALA A 45 -15.94 -0.39 7.95
CA ALA A 45 -15.39 0.73 7.18
C ALA A 45 -14.35 0.23 6.19
N ARG A 46 -13.52 -0.72 6.63
CA ARG A 46 -12.52 -1.36 5.77
C ARG A 46 -13.17 -2.23 4.67
N ASN A 47 -14.19 -3.01 5.01
CA ASN A 47 -14.92 -3.81 4.04
C ASN A 47 -15.62 -2.92 3.00
N ARG A 48 -16.23 -1.80 3.41
CA ARG A 48 -16.80 -0.81 2.48
C ARG A 48 -15.74 -0.25 1.53
N LEU A 49 -14.56 0.12 2.02
CA LEU A 49 -13.46 0.61 1.18
C LEU A 49 -13.08 -0.42 0.11
N ILE A 50 -13.00 -1.71 0.48
CA ILE A 50 -12.74 -2.80 -0.47
C ILE A 50 -13.84 -2.88 -1.53
N ILE A 51 -15.10 -2.85 -1.11
CA ILE A 51 -16.25 -2.96 -2.02
C ILE A 51 -16.34 -1.76 -2.97
N ASP A 52 -16.07 -0.56 -2.49
CA ASP A 52 -16.05 0.65 -3.33
C ASP A 52 -14.99 0.55 -4.44
N ASP A 53 -13.81 0.03 -4.11
CA ASP A 53 -12.75 -0.18 -5.09
C ASP A 53 -13.09 -1.31 -6.08
N VAL A 54 -13.68 -2.41 -5.59
CA VAL A 54 -14.17 -3.50 -6.47
C VAL A 54 -15.26 -2.99 -7.40
N HIS A 55 -16.21 -2.20 -6.89
CA HIS A 55 -17.27 -1.60 -7.71
C HIS A 55 -16.68 -0.70 -8.81
N LYS A 56 -15.73 0.18 -8.47
CA LYS A 56 -15.02 1.01 -9.46
C LYS A 56 -14.36 0.16 -10.54
N ALA A 57 -13.67 -0.91 -10.17
CA ALA A 57 -13.05 -1.81 -11.12
C ALA A 57 -14.08 -2.48 -12.05
N ILE A 58 -15.24 -2.90 -11.53
CA ILE A 58 -16.34 -3.48 -12.33
C ILE A 58 -16.90 -2.45 -13.31
N VAL A 59 -17.12 -1.21 -12.87
CA VAL A 59 -17.61 -0.09 -13.73
C VAL A 59 -16.60 0.21 -14.85
N GLU A 60 -15.31 0.07 -14.59
CA GLU A 60 -14.25 0.20 -15.59
C GLU A 60 -14.17 -1.01 -16.56
N GLY A 61 -15.06 -1.99 -16.44
CA GLY A 61 -15.08 -3.21 -17.27
C GLY A 61 -14.01 -4.23 -16.90
N ARG A 62 -13.40 -4.12 -15.74
CA ARG A 62 -12.35 -5.03 -15.25
C ARG A 62 -12.95 -6.32 -14.67
N THR A 63 -12.11 -7.33 -14.55
CA THR A 63 -12.48 -8.62 -13.94
C THR A 63 -11.72 -8.81 -12.63
N PRO A 64 -12.29 -8.35 -11.48
CA PRO A 64 -11.66 -8.43 -10.19
C PRO A 64 -11.68 -9.82 -9.57
N ILE A 65 -10.61 -10.14 -8.86
CA ILE A 65 -10.55 -11.21 -7.87
C ILE A 65 -10.20 -10.64 -6.49
N VAL A 66 -11.02 -10.95 -5.49
CA VAL A 66 -10.82 -10.55 -4.11
C VAL A 66 -10.30 -11.74 -3.31
N LEU A 67 -9.11 -11.61 -2.73
CA LEU A 67 -8.48 -12.66 -1.94
C LEU A 67 -8.55 -12.37 -0.44
N THR A 68 -9.01 -13.35 0.30
CA THR A 68 -9.02 -13.36 1.76
C THR A 68 -8.51 -14.71 2.28
N SER A 69 -8.16 -14.80 3.56
CA SER A 69 -7.76 -16.04 4.21
C SER A 69 -8.91 -16.76 4.93
N LEU A 70 -10.05 -16.07 5.13
CA LEU A 70 -11.18 -16.57 5.93
C LEU A 70 -12.40 -16.89 5.05
N THR A 71 -12.95 -18.09 5.20
CA THR A 71 -14.15 -18.53 4.48
C THR A 71 -15.38 -17.66 4.80
N SER A 72 -15.55 -17.25 6.06
CA SER A 72 -16.62 -16.33 6.47
C SER A 72 -16.53 -15.00 5.73
N HIS A 73 -15.33 -14.45 5.63
CA HIS A 73 -15.07 -13.18 4.94
C HIS A 73 -15.28 -13.31 3.42
N VAL A 74 -15.00 -14.49 2.81
CA VAL A 74 -15.36 -14.73 1.39
C VAL A 74 -16.86 -14.56 1.18
N ARG A 75 -17.69 -15.14 2.06
CA ARG A 75 -19.15 -15.07 1.93
C ARG A 75 -19.66 -13.65 2.12
N GLU A 76 -19.19 -12.98 3.16
CA GLU A 76 -19.56 -11.60 3.47
C GLU A 76 -19.24 -10.64 2.30
N LEU A 77 -17.99 -10.66 1.81
CA LEU A 77 -17.60 -9.80 0.68
C LEU A 77 -18.35 -10.16 -0.60
N ALA A 78 -18.61 -11.46 -0.84
CA ALA A 78 -19.39 -11.87 -2.00
C ALA A 78 -20.82 -11.32 -1.96
N GLU A 79 -21.49 -11.37 -0.80
CA GLU A 79 -22.82 -10.77 -0.60
C GLU A 79 -22.81 -9.26 -0.83
N MET A 80 -21.80 -8.55 -0.32
CA MET A 80 -21.64 -7.12 -0.53
C MET A 80 -21.38 -6.74 -1.99
N ILE A 81 -20.78 -7.63 -2.80
CA ILE A 81 -20.49 -7.38 -4.22
C ILE A 81 -21.70 -7.70 -5.13
N LEU A 82 -22.64 -8.54 -4.70
CA LEU A 82 -23.80 -8.96 -5.51
C LEU A 82 -24.54 -7.81 -6.23
N PRO A 83 -24.73 -6.61 -5.63
CA PRO A 83 -25.42 -5.51 -6.30
C PRO A 83 -24.65 -4.91 -7.49
N TYR A 84 -23.35 -5.15 -7.60
CA TYR A 84 -22.45 -4.46 -8.53
C TYR A 84 -21.99 -5.31 -9.71
N ALA A 85 -22.09 -6.63 -9.62
CA ALA A 85 -21.68 -7.54 -10.69
C ALA A 85 -22.82 -8.48 -11.09
N LYS A 86 -22.98 -8.72 -12.39
CA LYS A 86 -23.97 -9.68 -12.91
C LYS A 86 -23.68 -11.10 -12.41
N HIS A 87 -22.40 -11.43 -12.26
CA HIS A 87 -21.94 -12.71 -11.75
C HIS A 87 -20.95 -12.51 -10.60
N VAL A 88 -21.22 -13.17 -9.49
CA VAL A 88 -20.30 -13.28 -8.35
C VAL A 88 -20.02 -14.76 -8.12
N ILE A 89 -18.76 -15.15 -8.18
CA ILE A 89 -18.31 -16.54 -7.99
C ILE A 89 -17.44 -16.63 -6.74
N THR A 90 -17.78 -17.53 -5.84
CA THR A 90 -16.96 -17.84 -4.67
C THR A 90 -16.11 -19.07 -4.91
N LEU A 91 -14.82 -19.03 -4.53
CA LEU A 91 -13.87 -20.12 -4.68
C LEU A 91 -13.19 -20.37 -3.33
N ILE A 92 -13.63 -21.40 -2.62
CA ILE A 92 -13.20 -21.70 -1.26
C ILE A 92 -12.34 -22.95 -1.24
N GLY A 93 -11.14 -22.88 -0.66
CA GLY A 93 -10.21 -24.01 -0.60
C GLY A 93 -10.74 -25.21 0.20
N ALA A 94 -11.64 -24.97 1.16
CA ALA A 94 -12.29 -26.00 1.97
C ALA A 94 -13.48 -26.68 1.29
N ASP A 95 -13.97 -26.17 0.16
CA ASP A 95 -15.10 -26.75 -0.56
C ASP A 95 -14.76 -28.15 -1.09
N SER A 96 -15.78 -28.99 -1.22
CA SER A 96 -15.67 -30.31 -1.80
C SER A 96 -15.24 -30.24 -3.29
N ILE A 97 -14.71 -31.33 -3.81
CA ILE A 97 -14.33 -31.45 -5.22
C ILE A 97 -15.53 -31.17 -6.15
N LYS A 98 -16.73 -31.59 -5.72
CA LYS A 98 -17.97 -31.38 -6.48
C LYS A 98 -18.32 -29.88 -6.57
N GLU A 99 -18.26 -29.17 -5.44
CA GLU A 99 -18.52 -27.72 -5.37
C GLU A 99 -17.50 -26.93 -6.19
N LYS A 100 -16.21 -27.26 -6.08
CA LYS A 100 -15.13 -26.66 -6.88
C LYS A 100 -15.40 -26.86 -8.38
N ARG A 101 -15.82 -28.04 -8.80
CA ARG A 101 -16.15 -28.32 -10.19
C ARG A 101 -17.33 -27.49 -10.67
N ILE A 102 -18.41 -27.41 -9.90
CA ILE A 102 -19.59 -26.61 -10.23
C ILE A 102 -19.22 -25.13 -10.37
N ALA A 103 -18.43 -24.57 -9.44
CA ALA A 103 -17.97 -23.19 -9.50
C ALA A 103 -17.15 -22.93 -10.77
N MET A 104 -16.25 -23.84 -11.13
CA MET A 104 -15.45 -23.74 -12.36
C MET A 104 -16.26 -23.86 -13.64
N GLU A 105 -17.27 -24.73 -13.69
CA GLU A 105 -18.21 -24.83 -14.81
C GLU A 105 -19.02 -23.54 -14.98
N ARG A 106 -19.55 -23.00 -13.88
CA ARG A 106 -20.23 -21.69 -13.90
C ARG A 106 -19.31 -20.60 -14.44
N LEU A 107 -18.08 -20.51 -13.95
CA LEU A 107 -17.10 -19.52 -14.35
C LEU A 107 -16.78 -19.59 -15.87
N ARG A 108 -16.64 -20.80 -16.42
CA ARG A 108 -16.36 -21.00 -17.85
C ARG A 108 -17.51 -20.59 -18.77
N ASN A 109 -18.75 -20.67 -18.26
CA ASN A 109 -19.95 -20.37 -19.03
C ASN A 109 -20.36 -18.89 -18.97
N ILE A 110 -19.64 -18.04 -18.24
CA ILE A 110 -19.93 -16.61 -18.15
C ILE A 110 -19.47 -15.93 -19.45
N PRO A 111 -20.38 -15.23 -20.14
CA PRO A 111 -20.02 -14.49 -21.36
C PRO A 111 -18.94 -13.44 -21.08
N PRO A 112 -17.99 -13.20 -22.00
CA PRO A 112 -16.96 -12.19 -21.84
C PRO A 112 -17.49 -10.76 -21.64
N THR A 113 -18.70 -10.50 -22.15
CA THR A 113 -19.39 -9.20 -22.04
C THR A 113 -20.04 -8.95 -20.68
N ASP A 114 -20.26 -10.00 -19.90
CA ASP A 114 -20.93 -9.89 -18.60
C ASP A 114 -19.93 -9.45 -17.51
N SER A 115 -20.37 -8.59 -16.59
CA SER A 115 -19.57 -8.23 -15.43
C SER A 115 -19.45 -9.41 -14.48
N LEU A 116 -18.22 -9.64 -14.00
CA LEU A 116 -17.85 -10.76 -13.14
C LEU A 116 -16.94 -10.29 -12.03
N ALA A 117 -17.21 -10.73 -10.81
CA ALA A 117 -16.27 -10.66 -9.69
C ALA A 117 -16.05 -12.06 -9.09
N ILE A 118 -14.82 -12.34 -8.69
CA ILE A 118 -14.47 -13.59 -8.00
C ILE A 118 -14.05 -13.24 -6.58
N VAL A 119 -14.56 -13.97 -5.59
CA VAL A 119 -14.11 -13.87 -4.20
C VAL A 119 -13.56 -15.23 -3.77
N ALA A 120 -12.31 -15.28 -3.34
CA ALA A 120 -11.63 -16.56 -3.15
C ALA A 120 -10.75 -16.60 -1.89
N THR A 121 -10.52 -17.81 -1.37
CA THR A 121 -9.44 -18.05 -0.43
C THR A 121 -8.11 -18.21 -1.18
N GLY A 122 -7.03 -17.67 -0.60
CA GLY A 122 -5.69 -17.77 -1.20
C GLY A 122 -5.25 -19.21 -1.49
N LYS A 123 -5.67 -20.18 -0.64
CA LYS A 123 -5.39 -21.60 -0.85
C LYS A 123 -5.94 -22.11 -2.18
N TYR A 124 -7.17 -21.73 -2.55
CA TYR A 124 -7.78 -22.16 -3.80
C TYR A 124 -7.00 -21.67 -5.02
N ILE A 125 -6.61 -20.40 -5.01
CA ILE A 125 -5.89 -19.77 -6.13
C ILE A 125 -4.48 -20.36 -6.30
N GLY A 126 -3.87 -20.82 -5.20
CA GLY A 126 -2.59 -21.51 -5.21
C GLY A 126 -2.60 -22.88 -5.91
N GLU A 127 -3.73 -23.58 -5.90
CA GLU A 127 -3.86 -24.99 -6.35
C GLU A 127 -4.24 -25.14 -7.83
N GLY A 128 -3.60 -24.43 -8.74
CA GLY A 128 -3.81 -24.67 -10.19
C GLY A 128 -4.95 -23.89 -10.83
N PHE A 129 -5.56 -22.94 -10.12
CA PHE A 129 -6.57 -22.06 -10.70
C PHE A 129 -5.99 -21.23 -11.84
N ASP A 130 -6.63 -21.25 -13.00
CA ASP A 130 -6.25 -20.48 -14.19
C ASP A 130 -7.47 -19.88 -14.87
N TYR A 131 -7.54 -18.54 -14.88
CA TYR A 131 -8.60 -17.79 -15.55
C TYR A 131 -8.02 -16.52 -16.17
N PRO A 132 -7.63 -16.57 -17.46
CA PRO A 132 -6.85 -15.52 -18.12
C PRO A 132 -7.51 -14.15 -18.17
N ARG A 133 -8.84 -14.06 -18.06
CA ARG A 133 -9.60 -12.81 -18.06
C ARG A 133 -9.30 -11.93 -16.82
N LEU A 134 -8.81 -12.50 -15.71
CA LEU A 134 -8.48 -11.75 -14.50
C LEU A 134 -7.44 -10.66 -14.77
N ASP A 135 -7.71 -9.46 -14.33
CA ASP A 135 -6.83 -8.31 -14.51
C ASP A 135 -6.65 -7.44 -13.25
N THR A 136 -7.45 -7.66 -12.21
CA THR A 136 -7.39 -6.89 -10.97
C THR A 136 -7.46 -7.81 -9.74
N LEU A 137 -6.49 -7.68 -8.85
CA LEU A 137 -6.40 -8.41 -7.59
C LEU A 137 -6.62 -7.46 -6.41
N PHE A 138 -7.51 -7.83 -5.51
CA PHE A 138 -7.74 -7.16 -4.24
C PHE A 138 -7.28 -8.04 -3.09
N LEU A 139 -6.26 -7.63 -2.35
CA LEU A 139 -5.77 -8.36 -1.17
C LEU A 139 -6.56 -7.91 0.06
N ALA A 140 -7.72 -8.50 0.27
CA ALA A 140 -8.66 -8.09 1.31
C ALA A 140 -8.15 -8.30 2.75
N LEU A 141 -7.19 -9.18 2.97
CA LEU A 141 -6.55 -9.39 4.29
C LEU A 141 -5.03 -9.39 4.14
N PRO A 142 -4.30 -9.00 5.21
CA PRO A 142 -2.85 -9.03 5.20
C PRO A 142 -2.33 -10.45 4.97
N ILE A 143 -1.48 -10.64 3.97
CA ILE A 143 -0.80 -11.91 3.69
C ILE A 143 0.71 -11.75 3.80
N SER A 144 1.39 -12.83 4.22
CA SER A 144 2.85 -12.84 4.22
C SER A 144 3.41 -12.99 2.80
N TRP A 145 4.58 -12.38 2.57
CA TRP A 145 5.25 -12.45 1.27
C TRP A 145 5.63 -13.86 0.80
N LYS A 146 5.84 -14.82 1.68
CA LYS A 146 6.47 -16.13 1.39
C LYS A 146 5.86 -16.87 0.18
N GLY A 147 6.22 -16.43 -1.03
CA GLY A 147 5.88 -17.09 -2.30
C GLY A 147 4.47 -16.83 -2.84
N ASN A 148 3.51 -16.45 -2.00
CA ASN A 148 2.10 -16.39 -2.38
C ASN A 148 1.79 -15.25 -3.36
N ILE A 149 2.39 -14.07 -3.16
CA ILE A 149 2.09 -12.92 -4.04
C ILE A 149 2.60 -13.13 -5.46
N ALA A 150 3.81 -13.65 -5.63
CA ALA A 150 4.32 -13.97 -6.96
C ALA A 150 3.42 -14.96 -7.69
N GLN A 151 2.86 -15.93 -6.94
CA GLN A 151 1.90 -16.90 -7.47
C GLN A 151 0.58 -16.24 -7.86
N TYR A 152 0.02 -15.37 -6.99
CA TYR A 152 -1.24 -14.66 -7.28
C TYR A 152 -1.07 -13.66 -8.41
N ALA A 153 0.00 -12.87 -8.40
CA ALA A 153 0.35 -11.97 -9.49
C ALA A 153 0.51 -12.72 -10.82
N GLY A 154 1.16 -13.88 -10.80
CA GLY A 154 1.31 -14.74 -11.97
C GLY A 154 -0.02 -15.18 -12.61
N ARG A 155 -1.10 -15.27 -11.82
CA ARG A 155 -2.45 -15.56 -12.36
C ARG A 155 -3.03 -14.38 -13.15
N LEU A 156 -2.71 -13.15 -12.74
CA LEU A 156 -3.10 -11.95 -13.50
C LEU A 156 -2.26 -11.78 -14.77
N HIS A 157 -1.04 -12.30 -14.80
CA HIS A 157 -0.11 -12.16 -15.91
C HIS A 157 -0.42 -13.09 -17.11
N ARG A 158 -1.55 -13.80 -17.09
CA ARG A 158 -2.00 -14.56 -18.24
C ARG A 158 -2.46 -13.64 -19.36
N ASN A 159 -2.03 -13.92 -20.58
CA ASN A 159 -2.46 -13.15 -21.75
C ASN A 159 -3.95 -13.36 -21.99
N PHE A 160 -4.65 -12.27 -22.23
CA PHE A 160 -6.05 -12.25 -22.61
C PHE A 160 -6.26 -11.11 -23.59
N GLU A 161 -7.10 -11.31 -24.59
CA GLU A 161 -7.36 -10.31 -25.63
C GLU A 161 -7.90 -9.00 -25.01
N GLY A 162 -7.31 -7.89 -25.39
CA GLY A 162 -7.68 -6.57 -24.86
C GLY A 162 -7.10 -6.21 -23.49
N LYS A 163 -6.37 -7.11 -22.80
CA LYS A 163 -5.75 -6.81 -21.53
C LYS A 163 -4.56 -5.85 -21.72
N LYS A 164 -4.72 -4.61 -21.28
CA LYS A 164 -3.69 -3.55 -21.36
C LYS A 164 -2.93 -3.32 -20.05
N GLU A 165 -3.53 -3.76 -18.95
CA GLU A 165 -3.08 -3.41 -17.60
C GLU A 165 -3.54 -4.45 -16.59
N VAL A 166 -2.71 -4.74 -15.60
CA VAL A 166 -3.06 -5.53 -14.42
C VAL A 166 -2.84 -4.71 -13.17
N ARG A 167 -3.77 -4.78 -12.21
CA ARG A 167 -3.74 -4.02 -10.96
C ARG A 167 -3.72 -4.93 -9.74
N ILE A 168 -2.98 -4.54 -8.72
CA ILE A 168 -3.08 -5.10 -7.37
C ILE A 168 -3.44 -3.97 -6.42
N TYR A 169 -4.57 -4.12 -5.72
CA TYR A 169 -4.95 -3.31 -4.59
C TYR A 169 -4.48 -4.01 -3.31
N ASP A 170 -3.67 -3.32 -2.51
CA ASP A 170 -3.17 -3.83 -1.24
C ASP A 170 -3.62 -2.91 -0.10
N TYR A 171 -4.48 -3.44 0.79
CA TYR A 171 -5.03 -2.68 1.91
C TYR A 171 -4.06 -2.70 3.08
N VAL A 172 -3.58 -1.51 3.44
CA VAL A 172 -2.50 -1.30 4.41
C VAL A 172 -3.09 -0.83 5.73
N ASP A 173 -3.16 -1.74 6.70
CA ASP A 173 -3.62 -1.45 8.06
C ASP A 173 -2.45 -0.88 8.88
N ILE A 174 -2.08 0.38 8.61
CA ILE A 174 -0.84 1.00 9.10
C ILE A 174 -0.79 1.20 10.60
N ARG A 175 -1.93 1.24 11.28
CA ARG A 175 -2.01 1.35 12.75
C ARG A 175 -1.87 0.00 13.46
N VAL A 176 -1.72 -1.08 12.69
CA VAL A 176 -1.42 -2.42 13.20
C VAL A 176 0.03 -2.77 12.83
N PRO A 177 0.99 -2.69 13.77
CA PRO A 177 2.43 -2.82 13.48
C PRO A 177 2.81 -4.08 12.71
N LEU A 178 2.13 -5.20 13.01
CA LEU A 178 2.33 -6.45 12.27
C LEU A 178 1.93 -6.33 10.80
N CYS A 179 0.76 -5.73 10.51
CA CYS A 179 0.24 -5.58 9.15
C CYS A 179 1.09 -4.62 8.32
N ASP A 180 1.50 -3.50 8.92
CA ASP A 180 2.42 -2.55 8.32
C ASP A 180 3.79 -3.20 8.00
N THR A 181 4.34 -3.97 8.93
CA THR A 181 5.58 -4.74 8.69
C THR A 181 5.42 -5.75 7.55
N MET A 182 4.27 -6.43 7.47
CA MET A 182 3.96 -7.37 6.39
C MET A 182 3.86 -6.66 5.04
N TYR A 183 3.22 -5.50 4.98
CA TYR A 183 3.14 -4.70 3.76
C TYR A 183 4.53 -4.28 3.26
N ARG A 184 5.36 -3.72 4.14
CA ARG A 184 6.73 -3.30 3.79
C ARG A 184 7.58 -4.43 3.22
N LYS A 185 7.42 -5.65 3.74
CA LYS A 185 8.05 -6.85 3.18
C LYS A 185 7.50 -7.21 1.79
N ARG A 186 6.20 -6.95 1.53
CA ARG A 186 5.60 -7.18 0.22
C ARG A 186 6.13 -6.23 -0.86
N LEU A 187 6.55 -5.01 -0.51
CA LEU A 187 7.10 -4.04 -1.48
C LEU A 187 8.27 -4.62 -2.29
N LYS A 188 9.24 -5.27 -1.61
CA LYS A 188 10.37 -5.95 -2.29
C LYS A 188 9.88 -6.99 -3.28
N GLY A 189 8.84 -7.68 -2.91
CA GLY A 189 8.25 -8.69 -3.77
C GLY A 189 7.50 -8.15 -4.96
N TYR A 190 6.71 -7.11 -4.77
CA TYR A 190 6.06 -6.45 -5.90
C TYR A 190 7.08 -5.94 -6.92
N ALA A 191 8.18 -5.34 -6.46
CA ALA A 191 9.28 -4.93 -7.32
C ALA A 191 9.87 -6.11 -8.10
N SER A 192 10.09 -7.25 -7.44
CA SER A 192 10.68 -8.45 -8.07
C SER A 192 9.80 -9.07 -9.18
N VAL A 193 8.49 -8.84 -9.14
CA VAL A 193 7.52 -9.28 -10.17
C VAL A 193 7.07 -8.13 -11.08
N GLY A 194 7.78 -6.99 -11.05
CA GLY A 194 7.64 -5.89 -11.99
C GLY A 194 6.44 -4.98 -11.76
N TYR A 195 5.87 -4.94 -10.55
CA TYR A 195 4.84 -3.96 -10.22
C TYR A 195 5.47 -2.62 -9.85
N GLY A 196 4.89 -1.57 -10.42
CA GLY A 196 5.15 -0.19 -10.08
C GLY A 196 3.85 0.53 -9.76
N THR A 197 3.94 1.81 -9.47
CA THR A 197 2.81 2.68 -9.20
C THR A 197 2.53 3.60 -10.38
N ILE A 198 1.29 4.09 -10.54
CA ILE A 198 0.93 5.04 -11.60
C ILE A 198 1.22 6.47 -11.15
N SER A 199 1.68 7.30 -12.11
CA SER A 199 1.56 8.75 -12.01
C SER A 199 0.13 9.17 -12.40
N THR A 200 -0.47 10.11 -11.66
CA THR A 200 -1.83 10.65 -11.88
C THR A 200 -2.06 11.23 -13.27
N ASN A 201 -1.01 11.49 -14.04
CA ASN A 201 -1.11 12.01 -15.41
C ASN A 201 -1.38 10.94 -16.47
N GLY A 202 -1.70 9.70 -16.10
CA GLY A 202 -1.98 8.61 -17.03
C GLY A 202 -0.79 8.20 -17.92
N LYS A 203 0.33 8.89 -17.79
CA LYS A 203 1.60 8.51 -18.39
C LYS A 203 2.37 7.73 -17.35
N THR A 204 2.47 6.43 -17.55
CA THR A 204 3.53 5.64 -16.91
C THR A 204 4.82 6.36 -17.24
N ASP A 205 5.50 6.92 -16.25
CA ASP A 205 6.78 7.58 -16.47
C ASP A 205 7.81 6.48 -16.79
N PHE A 206 7.85 6.05 -18.06
CA PHE A 206 8.77 5.02 -18.56
C PHE A 206 10.24 5.42 -18.42
N LEU A 207 10.52 6.68 -18.08
CA LEU A 207 11.86 7.17 -17.77
C LEU A 207 12.32 6.76 -16.37
N LYS A 208 11.40 6.39 -15.47
CA LYS A 208 11.70 5.88 -14.14
C LYS A 208 11.19 4.43 -14.02
N LYS A 209 12.02 3.47 -14.42
CA LYS A 209 11.71 2.04 -14.32
C LYS A 209 11.47 1.53 -12.90
N GLU A 210 11.74 2.34 -11.87
CA GLU A 210 11.72 1.96 -10.47
C GLU A 210 10.89 2.94 -9.67
N LEU A 211 9.64 2.61 -9.45
CA LEU A 211 8.76 3.31 -8.52
C LEU A 211 8.90 2.77 -7.09
N ILE A 212 9.51 1.61 -6.94
CA ILE A 212 9.94 1.05 -5.66
C ILE A 212 11.46 1.12 -5.64
N PHE A 213 11.99 1.88 -4.69
CA PHE A 213 13.41 2.13 -4.51
C PHE A 213 13.96 1.35 -3.32
N ASP A 214 15.22 0.97 -3.38
CA ASP A 214 15.98 0.45 -2.24
C ASP A 214 16.77 1.56 -1.53
N SER A 215 17.52 1.19 -0.49
CA SER A 215 18.35 2.10 0.32
C SER A 215 19.45 2.82 -0.49
N ASN A 216 19.84 2.31 -1.66
CA ASN A 216 20.87 2.88 -2.51
C ASN A 216 20.31 3.84 -3.56
N THR A 217 19.11 3.56 -4.06
CA THR A 217 18.53 4.22 -5.25
C THR A 217 17.57 5.37 -4.92
N TYR A 218 16.91 5.36 -3.74
CA TYR A 218 15.87 6.34 -3.42
C TYR A 218 16.35 7.80 -3.33
N LYS A 219 17.60 8.02 -2.89
CA LYS A 219 18.08 9.36 -2.52
C LYS A 219 17.98 10.36 -3.67
N VAL A 220 18.39 9.97 -4.86
CA VAL A 220 18.38 10.88 -6.02
C VAL A 220 16.96 11.34 -6.34
N ALA A 221 16.01 10.40 -6.41
CA ALA A 221 14.62 10.70 -6.69
C ALA A 221 13.96 11.50 -5.57
N PHE A 222 14.23 11.15 -4.31
CA PHE A 222 13.70 11.87 -3.14
C PHE A 222 14.18 13.32 -3.10
N TYR A 223 15.47 13.54 -3.30
CA TYR A 223 16.01 14.92 -3.35
C TYR A 223 15.49 15.72 -4.55
N GLN A 224 15.21 15.09 -5.69
CA GLN A 224 14.56 15.77 -6.81
C GLN A 224 13.13 16.22 -6.46
N ASP A 225 12.36 15.37 -5.77
CA ASP A 225 11.04 15.73 -5.30
C ASP A 225 11.09 16.87 -4.27
N LEU A 226 12.08 16.87 -3.36
CA LEU A 226 12.28 17.96 -2.40
C LEU A 226 12.60 19.30 -3.09
N ILE A 227 13.35 19.29 -4.19
CA ILE A 227 13.63 20.51 -4.98
C ILE A 227 12.36 21.03 -5.65
N GLY A 228 11.44 20.14 -6.00
CA GLY A 228 10.20 20.48 -6.70
C GLY A 228 9.03 20.90 -5.81
N ILE A 229 9.20 20.92 -4.48
CA ILE A 229 8.15 21.28 -3.51
C ILE A 229 7.64 22.70 -3.73
N LYS A 230 6.32 22.89 -3.60
CA LYS A 230 5.66 24.19 -3.78
C LYS A 230 4.90 24.67 -2.55
N GLN A 231 4.40 23.76 -1.71
CA GLN A 231 3.48 24.11 -0.61
C GLN A 231 3.87 23.47 0.71
N SER A 232 3.99 22.13 0.79
CA SER A 232 4.09 21.45 2.07
C SER A 232 4.88 20.15 2.02
N LEU A 233 5.51 19.82 3.15
CA LEU A 233 6.20 18.58 3.40
C LEU A 233 5.79 18.01 4.77
N VAL A 234 5.20 16.83 4.78
CA VAL A 234 4.96 16.06 6.01
C VAL A 234 5.88 14.87 6.02
N ILE A 235 6.71 14.72 7.05
CA ILE A 235 7.55 13.54 7.24
C ILE A 235 7.11 12.83 8.51
N SER A 236 6.96 11.52 8.45
CA SER A 236 6.74 10.68 9.63
C SER A 236 7.80 9.59 9.71
N CYS A 237 8.35 9.40 10.91
CA CYS A 237 9.30 8.34 11.19
C CYS A 237 9.17 7.82 12.62
N GLN A 238 9.66 6.60 12.85
CA GLN A 238 9.61 6.00 14.17
C GLN A 238 10.55 6.71 15.12
N ARG A 239 11.82 6.86 14.74
CA ARG A 239 12.89 7.44 15.57
C ARG A 239 14.02 7.95 14.69
N ILE A 240 14.66 9.03 15.11
CA ILE A 240 15.88 9.54 14.49
C ILE A 240 17.08 9.01 15.27
N LYS A 241 17.69 7.95 14.75
CA LYS A 241 18.78 7.22 15.45
C LYS A 241 20.16 7.82 15.30
N TYR A 242 20.42 8.56 14.21
CA TYR A 242 21.74 9.07 13.83
C TYR A 242 21.65 10.50 13.34
N LYS A 243 22.81 11.19 13.29
CA LYS A 243 22.86 12.54 12.71
C LYS A 243 22.28 12.55 11.30
N TYR A 244 21.52 13.59 11.01
CA TYR A 244 21.03 13.83 9.67
C TYR A 244 22.17 13.99 8.68
N PRO A 245 21.99 13.63 7.41
CA PRO A 245 22.88 14.11 6.37
C PRO A 245 22.89 15.65 6.41
N PRO A 246 24.06 16.32 6.55
CA PRO A 246 24.14 17.78 6.66
C PRO A 246 23.38 18.51 5.55
N ARG A 247 23.41 17.94 4.35
CA ARG A 247 22.68 18.46 3.19
C ARG A 247 21.16 18.46 3.38
N LEU A 248 20.59 17.48 4.09
CA LEU A 248 19.15 17.41 4.27
C LEU A 248 18.64 18.56 5.17
N ILE A 249 19.31 18.82 6.30
CA ILE A 249 18.91 19.91 7.20
C ILE A 249 19.01 21.25 6.51
N SER A 250 20.11 21.50 5.75
CA SER A 250 20.25 22.72 4.96
C SER A 250 19.10 22.88 3.98
N GLN A 251 18.77 21.83 3.26
CA GLN A 251 17.67 21.87 2.28
C GLN A 251 16.30 22.10 2.93
N LEU A 252 16.02 21.46 4.07
CA LEU A 252 14.76 21.70 4.81
C LEU A 252 14.68 23.13 5.30
N ARG A 253 15.78 23.71 5.77
CA ARG A 253 15.85 25.12 6.17
C ARG A 253 15.59 26.07 4.99
N ASP A 254 16.19 25.79 3.83
CA ASP A 254 15.98 26.59 2.62
C ASP A 254 14.52 26.54 2.17
N LEU A 255 13.87 25.37 2.26
CA LEU A 255 12.44 25.21 1.96
C LEU A 255 11.57 26.05 2.91
N LEU A 256 11.86 26.05 4.22
CA LEU A 256 11.15 26.91 5.18
C LEU A 256 11.30 28.39 4.86
N HIS A 257 12.52 28.86 4.53
CA HIS A 257 12.75 30.24 4.12
C HIS A 257 11.97 30.63 2.86
N ASN A 258 11.70 29.66 2.00
CA ASN A 258 10.86 29.83 0.80
C ASN A 258 9.36 29.71 1.07
N GLY A 259 8.94 29.64 2.36
CA GLY A 259 7.54 29.60 2.75
C GLY A 259 6.87 28.23 2.66
N ILE A 260 7.65 27.14 2.55
CA ILE A 260 7.11 25.77 2.55
C ILE A 260 6.78 25.37 3.99
N GLU A 261 5.57 24.87 4.21
CA GLU A 261 5.15 24.30 5.49
C GLU A 261 5.79 22.93 5.70
N ILE A 262 6.54 22.75 6.81
CA ILE A 262 7.21 21.48 7.10
C ILE A 262 6.79 20.99 8.49
N ALA A 263 6.22 19.78 8.56
CA ALA A 263 5.92 19.09 9.80
C ALA A 263 6.61 17.72 9.85
N VAL A 264 7.23 17.42 11.00
CA VAL A 264 7.90 16.15 11.26
C VAL A 264 7.24 15.43 12.42
N HIS A 265 6.62 14.29 12.15
CA HIS A 265 6.00 13.43 13.14
C HIS A 265 6.98 12.33 13.57
N ILE A 266 7.20 12.17 14.87
CA ILE A 266 8.15 11.20 15.45
C ILE A 266 7.43 10.39 16.54
N LYS A 267 7.57 9.07 16.50
CA LYS A 267 6.97 8.20 17.50
C LYS A 267 7.77 8.19 18.81
N GLU A 268 9.08 8.02 18.71
CA GLU A 268 9.99 7.88 19.85
C GLU A 268 10.99 9.01 19.90
N GLN A 269 11.17 9.59 21.07
CA GLN A 269 12.17 10.64 21.30
C GLN A 269 13.59 10.10 21.09
N GLY A 270 14.44 10.85 20.40
CA GLY A 270 15.86 10.60 20.16
C GLY A 270 16.75 11.75 20.63
N TYR A 271 17.95 11.83 20.08
CA TYR A 271 18.92 12.86 20.47
C TYR A 271 19.09 13.98 19.43
N ASN A 272 18.46 13.84 18.26
CA ASN A 272 18.72 14.71 17.11
C ASN A 272 17.55 15.61 16.71
N GLU A 273 16.42 15.55 17.42
CA GLU A 273 15.24 16.37 17.12
C GLU A 273 15.49 17.84 17.35
N LYS A 274 16.44 18.16 18.25
CA LYS A 274 16.83 19.54 18.51
C LYS A 274 17.34 20.25 17.25
N ASP A 275 18.10 19.55 16.41
CA ASP A 275 18.62 20.12 15.16
C ASP A 275 17.49 20.53 14.19
N LEU A 276 16.37 19.80 14.18
CA LEU A 276 15.18 20.16 13.40
C LEU A 276 14.47 21.36 14.00
N ALA A 277 14.24 21.36 15.32
CA ALA A 277 13.60 22.47 16.01
C ALA A 277 14.43 23.76 15.93
N ASP A 278 15.76 23.68 16.06
CA ASP A 278 16.68 24.79 15.87
C ASP A 278 16.70 25.31 14.42
N ALA A 279 16.34 24.47 13.46
CA ALA A 279 16.11 24.86 12.05
C ALA A 279 14.74 25.49 11.81
N GLY A 280 13.86 25.55 12.84
CA GLY A 280 12.51 26.11 12.75
C GLY A 280 11.45 25.11 12.27
N ILE A 281 11.76 23.81 12.27
CA ILE A 281 10.84 22.77 11.82
C ILE A 281 9.96 22.32 12.99
N ASP A 282 8.65 22.23 12.76
CA ASP A 282 7.69 21.69 13.73
C ASP A 282 7.91 20.19 13.93
N VAL A 283 8.31 19.81 15.15
CA VAL A 283 8.47 18.40 15.54
C VAL A 283 7.33 18.00 16.45
N ILE A 284 6.56 16.99 16.01
CA ILE A 284 5.34 16.53 16.68
C ILE A 284 5.54 15.10 17.15
N TYR A 285 5.37 14.84 18.44
CA TYR A 285 5.48 13.49 18.99
C TYR A 285 4.15 12.75 18.94
N ARG A 286 4.19 11.51 18.39
CA ARG A 286 3.03 10.66 18.16
C ARG A 286 3.30 9.22 18.61
N ASN A 287 2.94 8.87 19.84
CA ASN A 287 3.16 7.53 20.40
C ASN A 287 2.38 6.43 19.67
N ASP A 288 1.26 6.80 19.08
CA ASP A 288 0.33 5.90 18.38
C ASP A 288 0.71 5.63 16.91
N LEU A 289 1.69 6.38 16.38
CA LEU A 289 2.00 6.37 14.96
C LEU A 289 3.40 5.81 14.67
N SER A 290 3.48 4.65 14.04
CA SER A 290 4.73 3.99 13.63
C SER A 290 4.94 4.01 12.11
N ILE A 291 4.54 5.09 11.44
CA ILE A 291 4.59 5.21 9.99
C ILE A 291 5.94 5.79 9.56
N GLN A 292 6.52 5.25 8.48
CA GLN A 292 7.68 5.86 7.82
C GLN A 292 7.24 6.33 6.44
N CYS A 293 7.08 7.64 6.30
CA CYS A 293 6.67 8.25 5.04
C CYS A 293 7.16 9.69 4.90
N ALA A 294 7.09 10.20 3.66
CA ALA A 294 7.05 11.61 3.38
C ALA A 294 5.91 11.90 2.40
N ILE A 295 5.21 12.99 2.62
CA ILE A 295 4.13 13.46 1.76
C ILE A 295 4.46 14.87 1.32
N ILE A 296 4.55 15.07 0.00
CA ILE A 296 4.96 16.32 -0.63
C ILE A 296 3.74 16.88 -1.36
N ASP A 297 3.41 18.15 -1.06
CA ASP A 297 2.32 18.91 -1.70
C ASP A 297 0.98 18.14 -1.76
N LYS A 298 0.73 17.28 -0.76
CA LYS A 298 -0.47 16.40 -0.68
C LYS A 298 -0.70 15.57 -1.94
N SER A 299 0.35 15.30 -2.70
CA SER A 299 0.24 14.64 -4.02
C SER A 299 1.29 13.57 -4.28
N ILE A 300 2.50 13.72 -3.72
CA ILE A 300 3.56 12.73 -3.84
C ILE A 300 3.76 12.06 -2.49
N LEU A 301 3.61 10.75 -2.47
CA LEU A 301 3.78 9.91 -1.29
C LEU A 301 5.05 9.07 -1.42
N TRP A 302 5.90 9.12 -0.41
CA TRP A 302 6.99 8.17 -0.15
C TRP A 302 6.62 7.34 1.07
N TYR A 303 6.47 6.03 0.90
CA TYR A 303 6.04 5.12 1.98
C TYR A 303 6.81 3.79 1.94
N GLY A 304 7.33 3.37 3.09
CA GLY A 304 8.07 2.12 3.19
C GLY A 304 8.76 1.92 4.53
N ASN A 305 9.91 1.22 4.55
CA ASN A 305 10.73 1.06 5.73
C ASN A 305 12.05 1.86 5.67
N ILE A 306 12.20 2.73 4.69
CA ILE A 306 13.30 3.69 4.64
C ILE A 306 12.99 4.87 5.57
N ASN A 307 13.88 5.13 6.52
CA ASN A 307 13.84 6.37 7.28
C ASN A 307 14.40 7.51 6.40
N LEU A 308 13.51 8.39 5.95
CA LEU A 308 13.86 9.48 5.04
C LEU A 308 14.67 10.59 5.72
N LEU A 309 14.72 10.62 7.06
CA LEU A 309 15.53 11.54 7.88
C LEU A 309 16.86 10.95 8.33
N GLY A 310 17.19 9.70 8.02
CA GLY A 310 18.35 9.05 8.64
C GLY A 310 19.01 7.98 7.77
N TYR A 311 19.82 7.17 8.45
CA TYR A 311 20.47 6.01 7.85
C TYR A 311 19.52 4.81 7.81
N ASN A 312 19.67 3.98 6.80
CA ASN A 312 18.82 2.85 6.51
C ASN A 312 19.62 1.55 6.44
N ALA A 313 18.98 0.45 6.81
CA ALA A 313 19.52 -0.88 6.58
C ALA A 313 19.53 -1.21 5.08
N GLU A 314 20.45 -2.09 4.65
CA GLU A 314 20.60 -2.47 3.24
C GLU A 314 19.32 -3.07 2.62
N ASP A 315 18.53 -3.79 3.44
CA ASP A 315 17.27 -4.42 3.00
C ASP A 315 16.03 -3.51 3.03
N SER A 316 16.24 -2.19 3.17
CA SER A 316 15.13 -1.23 3.23
C SER A 316 14.64 -0.83 1.84
N ASN A 317 13.32 -0.72 1.69
CA ASN A 317 12.66 -0.30 0.47
C ASN A 317 11.63 0.79 0.75
N VAL A 318 11.41 1.65 -0.24
CA VAL A 318 10.39 2.69 -0.21
C VAL A 318 9.69 2.78 -1.55
N MET A 319 8.39 2.95 -1.52
CA MET A 319 7.57 3.22 -2.69
C MET A 319 7.36 4.72 -2.83
N ARG A 320 7.51 5.23 -4.04
CA ARG A 320 7.10 6.57 -4.46
C ARG A 320 5.80 6.47 -5.26
N LEU A 321 4.79 7.23 -4.89
CA LEU A 321 3.49 7.26 -5.54
C LEU A 321 3.07 8.71 -5.79
N CYS A 322 2.64 9.02 -7.01
CA CYS A 322 2.04 10.32 -7.35
C CYS A 322 0.52 10.14 -7.49
N ASP A 323 -0.18 10.24 -6.36
CA ASP A 323 -1.64 10.15 -6.30
C ASP A 323 -2.17 11.03 -5.16
N PRO A 324 -2.84 12.17 -5.47
CA PRO A 324 -3.35 13.07 -4.44
C PRO A 324 -4.40 12.43 -3.53
N SER A 325 -5.21 11.49 -4.04
CA SER A 325 -6.24 10.83 -3.24
C SER A 325 -5.61 9.94 -2.17
N ILE A 326 -4.65 9.11 -2.56
CA ILE A 326 -3.94 8.22 -1.64
C ILE A 326 -3.04 9.00 -0.67
N ALA A 327 -2.39 10.07 -1.14
CA ALA A 327 -1.61 10.95 -0.28
C ALA A 327 -2.49 11.61 0.80
N THR A 328 -3.71 12.04 0.44
CA THR A 328 -4.69 12.61 1.36
C THR A 328 -5.20 11.58 2.36
N GLU A 329 -5.50 10.35 1.94
CA GLU A 329 -5.85 9.25 2.86
C GLU A 329 -4.81 9.13 3.99
N LEU A 330 -3.53 9.14 3.64
CA LEU A 330 -2.47 8.99 4.63
C LEU A 330 -2.32 10.23 5.51
N ILE A 331 -2.49 11.43 4.96
CA ILE A 331 -2.50 12.67 5.73
C ILE A 331 -3.62 12.64 6.77
N ASP A 332 -4.84 12.28 6.37
CA ASP A 332 -5.98 12.22 7.27
C ASP A 332 -5.70 11.25 8.43
N ILE A 333 -5.10 10.10 8.16
CA ILE A 333 -4.69 9.15 9.20
C ILE A 333 -3.62 9.73 10.12
N ILE A 334 -2.65 10.48 9.59
CA ILE A 334 -1.60 11.11 10.39
C ILE A 334 -2.19 12.17 11.33
N TYR A 335 -3.18 12.94 10.87
CA TYR A 335 -3.75 14.05 11.64
C TYR A 335 -5.04 13.72 12.40
N GLU A 336 -5.66 12.57 12.19
CA GLU A 336 -6.97 12.18 12.76
C GLU A 336 -7.04 12.24 14.31
N ASP A 337 -5.90 12.21 15.01
CA ASP A 337 -5.85 12.19 16.47
C ASP A 337 -5.00 13.33 17.06
N ASN A 338 -5.53 14.55 16.95
CA ASN A 338 -4.85 15.74 17.47
C ASN A 338 -4.81 15.82 19.02
N SER A 339 -5.54 14.98 19.75
CA SER A 339 -5.68 15.06 21.21
C SER A 339 -4.42 14.65 22.00
N LYS A 340 -3.42 14.08 21.34
CA LYS A 340 -2.16 13.57 21.95
C LYS A 340 -0.89 14.19 21.39
N GLN A 341 -0.98 15.35 20.74
CA GLN A 341 0.19 16.02 20.18
C GLN A 341 0.96 16.79 21.26
N ILE A 342 2.23 16.46 21.41
CA ILE A 342 3.19 17.25 22.20
C ILE A 342 4.12 17.97 21.23
N LEU A 343 3.96 19.29 21.13
CA LEU A 343 4.88 20.13 20.34
C LEU A 343 6.20 20.31 21.10
N TYR A 344 7.30 20.00 20.45
CA TYR A 344 8.62 20.38 20.94
C TYR A 344 8.92 21.81 20.50
N ASN A 345 8.67 22.78 21.38
CA ASN A 345 9.03 24.17 21.15
C ASN A 345 10.40 24.45 21.78
N SER A 346 11.39 24.82 20.97
CA SER A 346 12.72 25.26 21.42
C SER A 346 12.70 26.53 22.28
N SER A 347 11.59 27.25 22.31
CA SER A 347 11.45 28.53 23.02
C SER A 347 11.08 28.44 24.52
N LYS A 348 10.96 27.25 25.12
CA LYS A 348 10.57 27.09 26.53
C LYS A 348 11.67 26.64 27.50
N ASN A 349 12.94 26.67 27.13
CA ASN A 349 14.05 26.47 28.07
C ASN A 349 14.90 27.73 28.21
N LEU A 350 14.25 28.88 28.50
CA LEU A 350 14.86 30.08 29.06
C LEU A 350 14.03 30.47 30.28
N VAL A 351 14.21 29.75 31.39
CA VAL A 351 14.15 30.28 32.78
C VAL A 351 15.08 29.45 33.64
#